data_e8c6c53bdea2edee0bddc9b8c69e0ef5
#
_entry.id   e8c6c53bdea2edee0bddc9b8c69e0ef5
#
_cell.length_a   1.000
_cell.length_b   1.000
_cell.length_c   1.000
_cell.angle_alpha   90.00
_cell.angle_beta   90.00
_cell.angle_gamma   90.00
#
_symmetry.space_group_name_H-M   'P 1'
#
loop_
_entity.id
_entity.type
_entity.pdbx_description
1 polymer ?
#
loop_
_entity_poly.entity_id
_entity_poly.type
_entity_poly.pdbx_seq_one_letter_code
_entity_poly.pdbx_strand_id
1 'polypeptide(L)'
;MKNQFFAAGILVFLTAISYSFSGCQQSANASDNGQHTAETTDKNLNDPYKTSAEWNAYWYQGKAELTSYDLTQSRYGELHQGSVVNIFVTEDFSKEKQVKLDDPTNAGNDKLPVLKFNQSIKFVTGIYPYSLMLSSFQPVDINNYPHAVKVTASIQEWCGMAFYQMNNRNDKFEIEQRSYFEHEGDQDSKLSQVVQEDELWNMIRINPSKLPVGEQMMLPGSLFLRLSHKPLEPVKVTMDLRNENGMNNYVIDMPSLNRKLSIQFEQVFPYHIISWQDAYPGLDGKMLTTTAVKKKELIVDYWRTHTNNDRVLREQLGIPKDAQ
;
A
#
# COMPACT_ATOMS: atom_id res chain seq x y z
N MET A 1 15.48 61.64 10.00
CA MET A 1 15.05 62.72 9.08
C MET A 1 14.07 62.13 8.08
N LYS A 2 12.86 62.68 8.13
CA LYS A 2 11.78 62.78 7.13
C LYS A 2 11.35 61.55 6.34
N ASN A 3 10.25 60.93 6.74
CA ASN A 3 8.87 61.03 6.22
C ASN A 3 8.73 61.25 4.69
N GLN A 4 8.03 60.31 4.01
CA GLN A 4 6.84 60.69 3.25
C GLN A 4 5.92 59.48 2.98
N PHE A 5 4.68 59.67 3.42
CA PHE A 5 3.46 58.93 3.05
C PHE A 5 3.05 59.28 1.61
N PHE A 6 2.48 58.33 0.88
CA PHE A 6 1.42 58.62 -0.11
C PHE A 6 0.34 57.53 -0.04
N ALA A 7 -0.82 58.02 0.29
CA ALA A 7 -2.11 57.34 0.18
C ALA A 7 -2.87 57.92 -1.02
N ALA A 8 -3.64 57.12 -1.71
CA ALA A 8 -4.88 57.38 -2.46
C ALA A 8 -5.04 56.25 -3.49
N GLY A 9 -6.19 55.68 -3.79
CA GLY A 9 -7.55 56.03 -3.56
C GLY A 9 -8.40 54.94 -4.20
N ILE A 10 -9.54 54.75 -3.65
CA ILE A 10 -10.65 53.84 -3.96
C ILE A 10 -11.20 54.11 -5.37
N LEU A 11 -11.55 53.09 -6.14
CA LEU A 11 -12.69 53.14 -7.07
C LEU A 11 -13.43 51.81 -7.17
N VAL A 12 -14.65 51.83 -6.63
CA VAL A 12 -15.68 50.78 -6.75
C VAL A 12 -16.37 50.97 -8.12
N PHE A 13 -16.55 49.90 -8.86
CA PHE A 13 -17.57 49.81 -9.91
C PHE A 13 -18.39 48.52 -9.73
N LEU A 14 -19.59 48.74 -9.21
CA LEU A 14 -20.74 47.84 -9.30
C LEU A 14 -21.38 48.02 -10.68
N THR A 15 -21.56 46.93 -11.41
CA THR A 15 -22.61 46.84 -12.43
C THR A 15 -23.33 45.51 -12.32
N ALA A 16 -24.54 45.63 -11.82
CA ALA A 16 -25.57 44.60 -11.89
C ALA A 16 -26.17 44.60 -13.31
N ILE A 17 -26.31 43.45 -13.93
CA ILE A 17 -27.20 43.26 -15.08
C ILE A 17 -28.06 42.04 -14.81
N SER A 18 -29.32 42.33 -14.54
CA SER A 18 -30.44 41.41 -14.55
C SER A 18 -30.91 41.21 -16.00
N TYR A 19 -31.17 40.00 -16.44
CA TYR A 19 -32.13 39.77 -17.51
C TYR A 19 -32.97 38.52 -17.24
N SER A 20 -34.23 38.74 -17.58
CA SER A 20 -35.44 38.07 -17.20
C SER A 20 -35.74 36.81 -18.04
N PHE A 21 -36.59 36.00 -17.47
CA PHE A 21 -37.36 34.90 -18.04
C PHE A 21 -38.05 35.18 -19.38
N SER A 22 -38.17 34.18 -20.22
CA SER A 22 -39.37 33.86 -21.00
C SER A 22 -39.38 32.41 -21.41
N GLY A 23 -40.45 31.73 -21.03
CA GLY A 23 -40.79 30.38 -21.44
C GLY A 23 -41.70 30.38 -22.66
N CYS A 24 -41.93 29.19 -23.23
CA CYS A 24 -43.09 28.60 -23.90
C CYS A 24 -42.61 27.32 -24.62
N GLN A 25 -43.04 26.19 -24.24
CA GLN A 25 -44.25 25.39 -24.43
C GLN A 25 -44.41 24.74 -25.83
N GLN A 26 -44.40 23.39 -25.81
CA GLN A 26 -45.14 22.37 -26.57
C GLN A 26 -44.94 22.21 -28.06
N SER A 27 -44.64 20.99 -28.54
CA SER A 27 -45.63 19.93 -28.79
C SER A 27 -45.02 18.65 -29.39
N ALA A 28 -45.73 17.57 -29.19
CA ALA A 28 -45.49 16.17 -29.39
C ALA A 28 -45.47 15.73 -30.89
N ASN A 29 -44.81 14.60 -31.14
CA ASN A 29 -45.30 13.31 -31.71
C ASN A 29 -44.14 12.54 -32.30
N ALA A 30 -43.88 11.39 -31.80
CA ALA A 30 -44.36 10.03 -31.99
C ALA A 30 -43.52 9.17 -32.98
N SER A 31 -43.14 8.01 -32.43
CA SER A 31 -42.83 6.72 -33.04
C SER A 31 -41.48 6.57 -33.77
N ASP A 32 -40.58 5.64 -33.41
CA ASP A 32 -40.76 4.21 -33.58
C ASP A 32 -39.59 3.44 -32.91
N ASN A 33 -39.89 2.24 -32.49
CA ASN A 33 -39.18 1.09 -31.98
C ASN A 33 -37.70 0.92 -32.29
N GLY A 34 -36.96 0.61 -31.19
CA GLY A 34 -35.66 -0.03 -31.21
C GLY A 34 -35.27 -0.42 -29.80
N GLN A 35 -35.96 -1.43 -29.21
CA GLN A 35 -35.52 -2.04 -27.93
C GLN A 35 -34.17 -2.73 -28.13
N HIS A 36 -33.11 -2.07 -27.68
CA HIS A 36 -31.91 -2.73 -27.14
C HIS A 36 -31.94 -2.56 -25.64
N THR A 37 -32.49 -3.54 -24.95
CA THR A 37 -32.30 -3.73 -23.50
C THR A 37 -30.85 -4.07 -23.27
N ALA A 38 -30.04 -3.04 -22.98
CA ALA A 38 -28.83 -3.22 -22.22
C ALA A 38 -29.25 -3.62 -20.82
N GLU A 39 -29.09 -4.89 -20.45
CA GLU A 39 -29.11 -5.35 -19.09
C GLU A 39 -27.99 -4.59 -18.35
N THR A 40 -28.32 -3.45 -17.77
CA THR A 40 -27.58 -2.89 -16.66
C THR A 40 -27.82 -3.81 -15.48
N THR A 41 -26.94 -4.78 -15.31
CA THR A 41 -26.79 -5.46 -14.02
C THR A 41 -26.41 -4.38 -13.02
N ASP A 42 -27.40 -3.87 -12.30
CA ASP A 42 -27.23 -3.15 -11.04
C ASP A 42 -26.52 -4.12 -10.09
N LYS A 43 -25.17 -4.13 -10.13
CA LYS A 43 -24.39 -4.75 -9.08
C LYS A 43 -24.63 -3.89 -7.85
N ASN A 44 -25.37 -4.42 -6.89
CA ASN A 44 -25.49 -3.89 -5.55
C ASN A 44 -24.07 -3.63 -5.03
N LEU A 45 -23.63 -2.39 -5.09
CA LEU A 45 -22.30 -1.91 -4.69
C LEU A 45 -22.05 -2.06 -3.17
N ASN A 46 -22.98 -2.67 -2.42
CA ASN A 46 -22.97 -2.75 -0.96
C ASN A 46 -22.92 -4.17 -0.39
N ASP A 47 -22.76 -5.21 -1.22
CA ASP A 47 -22.59 -6.55 -0.66
C ASP A 47 -21.16 -6.74 -0.16
N PRO A 48 -20.96 -7.07 1.14
CA PRO A 48 -19.65 -7.33 1.70
C PRO A 48 -18.93 -8.43 0.92
N TYR A 49 -17.62 -8.27 0.72
CA TYR A 49 -16.82 -9.35 0.16
C TYR A 49 -16.84 -10.56 1.10
N LYS A 50 -17.27 -11.70 0.59
CA LYS A 50 -17.32 -12.95 1.33
C LYS A 50 -16.10 -13.81 1.00
N THR A 51 -15.31 -14.09 2.00
CA THR A 51 -14.19 -15.03 1.90
C THR A 51 -14.69 -16.46 1.74
N SER A 52 -13.91 -17.31 1.05
CA SER A 52 -14.21 -18.74 0.93
C SER A 52 -14.02 -19.48 2.26
N ALA A 53 -14.62 -20.67 2.38
CA ALA A 53 -14.39 -21.53 3.54
C ALA A 53 -12.91 -21.92 3.70
N GLU A 54 -12.20 -22.14 2.59
CA GLU A 54 -10.77 -22.43 2.56
C GLU A 54 -9.95 -21.26 3.08
N TRP A 55 -10.26 -20.03 2.65
CA TRP A 55 -9.65 -18.79 3.12
C TRP A 55 -9.83 -18.63 4.63
N ASN A 56 -11.04 -18.85 5.13
CA ASN A 56 -11.36 -18.75 6.56
C ASN A 56 -10.61 -19.79 7.38
N ALA A 57 -10.55 -21.04 6.92
CA ALA A 57 -9.81 -22.10 7.58
C ALA A 57 -8.31 -21.80 7.69
N TYR A 58 -7.73 -21.17 6.66
CA TYR A 58 -6.32 -20.82 6.65
C TYR A 58 -5.99 -19.60 7.53
N TRP A 59 -6.75 -18.51 7.39
CA TRP A 59 -6.41 -17.24 8.02
C TRP A 59 -6.96 -17.04 9.43
N TYR A 60 -8.07 -17.71 9.81
CA TYR A 60 -8.67 -17.60 11.14
C TYR A 60 -8.30 -18.74 12.09
N GLN A 61 -7.21 -19.46 11.84
CA GLN A 61 -6.72 -20.52 12.73
C GLN A 61 -5.96 -20.01 13.97
N GLY A 62 -5.87 -18.69 14.18
CA GLY A 62 -5.16 -18.08 15.30
C GLY A 62 -3.64 -18.15 15.19
N LYS A 63 -3.10 -18.16 13.98
CA LYS A 63 -1.67 -18.19 13.67
C LYS A 63 -1.34 -17.17 12.57
N ALA A 64 -0.09 -16.75 12.51
CA ALA A 64 0.47 -15.98 11.42
C ALA A 64 1.25 -16.87 10.46
N GLU A 65 1.25 -16.51 9.19
CA GLU A 65 2.19 -17.02 8.21
C GLU A 65 3.43 -16.13 8.19
N LEU A 66 4.60 -16.71 8.40
CA LEU A 66 5.90 -16.08 8.29
C LEU A 66 6.64 -16.68 7.11
N THR A 67 7.04 -15.86 6.16
CA THR A 67 7.83 -16.30 5.00
C THR A 67 9.13 -15.52 4.93
N SER A 68 10.26 -16.20 4.95
CA SER A 68 11.57 -15.61 4.73
C SER A 68 11.98 -15.62 3.27
N TYR A 69 12.78 -14.62 2.89
CA TYR A 69 13.33 -14.48 1.54
C TYR A 69 14.82 -14.15 1.62
N ASP A 70 15.60 -14.73 0.72
CA ASP A 70 16.94 -14.27 0.45
C ASP A 70 16.86 -13.01 -0.40
N LEU A 71 17.44 -11.91 0.12
CA LEU A 71 17.38 -10.57 -0.47
C LEU A 71 18.71 -10.22 -1.12
N THR A 72 18.65 -9.64 -2.30
CA THR A 72 19.74 -8.88 -2.90
C THR A 72 19.26 -7.45 -3.11
N GLN A 73 19.66 -6.54 -2.22
CA GLN A 73 19.19 -5.16 -2.18
C GLN A 73 20.08 -4.23 -3.00
N SER A 74 19.48 -3.47 -3.90
CA SER A 74 20.15 -2.36 -4.58
C SER A 74 20.24 -1.14 -3.66
N ARG A 75 21.46 -0.67 -3.37
CA ARG A 75 21.70 0.56 -2.61
C ARG A 75 23.07 1.14 -2.97
N TYR A 76 23.17 2.46 -3.11
CA TYR A 76 24.43 3.18 -3.39
C TYR A 76 25.21 2.65 -4.62
N GLY A 77 24.50 2.24 -5.68
CA GLY A 77 25.13 1.72 -6.90
C GLY A 77 25.69 0.30 -6.79
N GLU A 78 25.43 -0.41 -5.70
CA GLU A 78 25.88 -1.78 -5.42
C GLU A 78 24.71 -2.69 -5.00
N LEU A 79 24.98 -4.00 -5.02
CA LEU A 79 24.04 -5.04 -4.57
C LEU A 79 24.51 -5.60 -3.22
N HIS A 80 23.63 -5.57 -2.24
CA HIS A 80 23.90 -6.00 -0.86
C HIS A 80 23.05 -7.21 -0.49
N GLN A 81 23.67 -8.24 0.08
CA GLN A 81 22.94 -9.42 0.57
C GLN A 81 22.19 -9.07 1.85
N GLY A 82 20.97 -9.58 1.96
CA GLY A 82 20.11 -9.31 3.11
C GLY A 82 19.06 -10.40 3.29
N SER A 83 18.08 -10.10 4.11
CA SER A 83 16.93 -10.96 4.35
C SER A 83 15.65 -10.15 4.45
N VAL A 84 14.56 -10.78 4.03
CA VAL A 84 13.20 -10.26 4.27
C VAL A 84 12.40 -11.31 5.03
N VAL A 85 11.56 -10.87 5.93
CA VAL A 85 10.50 -11.70 6.52
C VAL A 85 9.17 -11.00 6.26
N ASN A 86 8.31 -11.64 5.48
CA ASN A 86 6.92 -11.25 5.31
C ASN A 86 6.07 -11.99 6.36
N ILE A 87 5.18 -11.27 7.00
CA ILE A 87 4.29 -11.79 8.04
C ILE A 87 2.86 -11.40 7.67
N PHE A 88 2.00 -12.39 7.46
CA PHE A 88 0.58 -12.17 7.23
C PHE A 88 -0.22 -12.75 8.39
N VAL A 89 -1.17 -11.98 8.91
CA VAL A 89 -2.07 -12.41 9.99
C VAL A 89 -3.37 -11.62 9.96
N THR A 90 -4.48 -12.28 10.26
CA THR A 90 -5.76 -11.58 10.47
C THR A 90 -5.81 -10.97 11.86
N GLU A 91 -6.28 -9.73 11.94
CA GLU A 91 -6.49 -9.00 13.19
C GLU A 91 -7.83 -8.26 13.15
N ASP A 92 -8.41 -8.03 14.33
CA ASP A 92 -9.57 -7.15 14.47
C ASP A 92 -9.09 -5.72 14.80
N PHE A 93 -9.46 -4.79 13.95
CA PHE A 93 -9.09 -3.37 14.04
C PHE A 93 -10.28 -2.53 14.51
N SER A 94 -10.01 -1.42 15.18
CA SER A 94 -10.95 -0.33 15.36
C SER A 94 -11.05 0.49 14.07
N LYS A 95 -12.25 0.67 13.54
CA LYS A 95 -12.50 1.55 12.38
C LYS A 95 -12.17 3.00 12.71
N GLU A 96 -12.56 3.45 13.90
CA GLU A 96 -12.39 4.82 14.34
C GLU A 96 -10.92 5.15 14.63
N LYS A 97 -10.27 4.32 15.46
CA LYS A 97 -8.90 4.57 15.91
C LYS A 97 -7.84 4.09 14.92
N GLN A 98 -8.20 3.15 14.03
CA GLN A 98 -7.30 2.49 13.07
C GLN A 98 -6.07 1.89 13.76
N VAL A 99 -6.35 1.13 14.81
CA VAL A 99 -5.41 0.32 15.58
C VAL A 99 -6.03 -1.03 15.92
N LYS A 100 -5.21 -1.99 16.31
CA LYS A 100 -5.67 -3.30 16.78
C LYS A 100 -6.57 -3.12 18.01
N LEU A 101 -7.69 -3.84 18.01
CA LEU A 101 -8.59 -3.90 19.17
C LEU A 101 -7.98 -4.76 20.28
N ASP A 102 -8.02 -4.25 21.51
CA ASP A 102 -7.66 -5.02 22.70
C ASP A 102 -8.81 -5.96 23.11
N ASP A 103 -10.06 -5.51 22.94
CA ASP A 103 -11.28 -6.29 23.19
C ASP A 103 -12.21 -6.29 21.98
N PRO A 104 -11.98 -7.18 20.99
CA PRO A 104 -12.81 -7.25 19.80
C PRO A 104 -14.23 -7.76 20.05
N THR A 105 -14.47 -8.41 21.20
CA THR A 105 -15.79 -8.96 21.55
C THR A 105 -16.80 -7.87 21.85
N ASN A 106 -16.35 -6.79 22.49
CA ASN A 106 -17.19 -5.67 22.91
C ASN A 106 -17.13 -4.46 21.97
N ALA A 107 -16.38 -4.53 20.86
CA ALA A 107 -16.19 -3.42 19.93
C ALA A 107 -17.42 -3.09 19.07
N GLY A 108 -18.40 -4.01 18.95
CA GLY A 108 -19.60 -3.79 18.16
C GLY A 108 -19.30 -3.38 16.71
N ASN A 109 -19.90 -2.28 16.26
CA ASN A 109 -19.75 -1.78 14.88
C ASN A 109 -18.37 -1.14 14.59
N ASP A 110 -17.53 -0.90 15.60
CA ASP A 110 -16.18 -0.41 15.43
C ASP A 110 -15.20 -1.49 14.96
N LYS A 111 -15.60 -2.76 15.08
CA LYS A 111 -14.80 -3.91 14.65
C LYS A 111 -14.67 -3.98 13.13
N LEU A 112 -13.43 -4.08 12.66
CA LEU A 112 -13.07 -4.24 11.25
C LEU A 112 -12.01 -5.34 11.10
N PRO A 113 -12.37 -6.52 10.57
CA PRO A 113 -11.38 -7.55 10.27
C PRO A 113 -10.43 -7.10 9.18
N VAL A 114 -9.12 -7.19 9.44
CA VAL A 114 -8.06 -6.86 8.47
C VAL A 114 -7.12 -8.04 8.27
N LEU A 115 -6.56 -8.17 7.08
CA LEU A 115 -5.34 -8.93 6.86
C LEU A 115 -4.18 -7.93 7.06
N LYS A 116 -3.41 -8.11 8.12
CA LYS A 116 -2.19 -7.35 8.35
C LYS A 116 -1.04 -8.00 7.59
N PHE A 117 -0.30 -7.18 6.88
CA PHE A 117 0.97 -7.50 6.26
C PHE A 117 2.08 -6.73 6.95
N ASN A 118 3.10 -7.44 7.44
CA ASN A 118 4.34 -6.83 7.87
C ASN A 118 5.48 -7.34 6.99
N GLN A 119 6.34 -6.43 6.54
CA GLN A 119 7.58 -6.77 5.85
C GLN A 119 8.75 -6.21 6.63
N SER A 120 9.60 -7.09 7.16
CA SER A 120 10.83 -6.73 7.83
C SER A 120 12.01 -7.00 6.90
N ILE A 121 12.77 -5.95 6.58
CA ILE A 121 13.91 -6.02 5.65
C ILE A 121 15.18 -5.67 6.41
N LYS A 122 16.23 -6.49 6.24
CA LYS A 122 17.54 -6.24 6.83
C LYS A 122 18.65 -6.50 5.82
N PHE A 123 19.57 -5.56 5.72
CA PHE A 123 20.80 -5.68 4.90
C PHE A 123 21.87 -4.76 5.47
N VAL A 124 23.11 -4.91 5.02
CA VAL A 124 24.26 -4.11 5.47
C VAL A 124 24.90 -3.42 4.27
N THR A 125 25.18 -2.13 4.38
CA THR A 125 25.96 -1.37 3.40
C THR A 125 27.30 -1.00 4.02
N GLY A 126 28.38 -1.54 3.48
CA GLY A 126 29.71 -1.31 4.08
C GLY A 126 29.75 -1.70 5.55
N ILE A 127 29.78 -0.70 6.45
CA ILE A 127 29.92 -0.91 7.90
C ILE A 127 28.58 -0.89 8.66
N TYR A 128 27.52 -0.27 8.12
CA TYR A 128 26.30 -0.04 8.89
C TYR A 128 25.09 -0.80 8.37
N PRO A 129 24.25 -1.32 9.29
CA PRO A 129 23.05 -2.06 8.93
C PRO A 129 21.87 -1.15 8.68
N TYR A 130 21.00 -1.61 7.78
CA TYR A 130 19.65 -1.13 7.59
C TYR A 130 18.64 -2.06 8.26
N SER A 131 17.66 -1.48 8.92
CA SER A 131 16.48 -2.18 9.44
C SER A 131 15.24 -1.43 8.99
N LEU A 132 14.47 -2.05 8.07
CA LEU A 132 13.25 -1.47 7.52
C LEU A 132 12.05 -2.27 7.99
N MET A 133 10.94 -1.59 8.22
CA MET A 133 9.66 -2.21 8.55
C MET A 133 8.55 -1.51 7.81
N LEU A 134 7.75 -2.30 7.07
CA LEU A 134 6.48 -1.89 6.47
C LEU A 134 5.35 -2.64 7.16
N SER A 135 4.25 -1.96 7.47
CA SER A 135 3.01 -2.60 7.90
C SER A 135 1.84 -2.04 7.09
N SER A 136 1.06 -2.91 6.48
CA SER A 136 -0.16 -2.57 5.75
C SER A 136 -1.35 -3.32 6.36
N PHE A 137 -2.46 -2.63 6.57
CA PHE A 137 -3.67 -3.13 7.22
C PHE A 137 -4.84 -3.01 6.24
N GLN A 138 -5.05 -4.08 5.46
CA GLN A 138 -6.09 -4.14 4.44
C GLN A 138 -7.33 -4.81 5.03
N PRO A 139 -8.50 -4.13 5.02
CA PRO A 139 -9.75 -4.80 5.39
C PRO A 139 -9.99 -6.02 4.52
N VAL A 140 -10.48 -7.11 5.15
CA VAL A 140 -10.83 -8.35 4.43
C VAL A 140 -12.01 -8.11 3.49
N ASP A 141 -12.94 -7.26 3.89
CA ASP A 141 -14.05 -6.81 3.03
C ASP A 141 -13.58 -5.76 2.01
N ILE A 142 -12.88 -6.23 0.98
CA ILE A 142 -12.30 -5.39 -0.09
C ILE A 142 -13.35 -4.76 -1.00
N ASN A 143 -14.62 -5.17 -0.94
CA ASN A 143 -15.69 -4.55 -1.72
C ASN A 143 -16.11 -3.20 -1.11
N ASN A 144 -16.27 -3.15 0.22
CA ASN A 144 -16.63 -1.93 0.94
C ASN A 144 -15.41 -1.09 1.33
N TYR A 145 -14.24 -1.71 1.43
CA TYR A 145 -12.97 -1.07 1.80
C TYR A 145 -11.88 -1.43 0.79
N PRO A 146 -11.88 -0.81 -0.41
CA PRO A 146 -10.95 -1.18 -1.47
C PRO A 146 -9.49 -0.82 -1.17
N HIS A 147 -9.25 0.05 -0.20
CA HIS A 147 -7.92 0.51 0.19
C HIS A 147 -7.56 0.12 1.62
N ALA A 148 -6.27 -0.03 1.88
CA ALA A 148 -5.75 -0.21 3.23
C ALA A 148 -6.22 0.95 4.13
N VAL A 149 -6.65 0.62 5.37
CA VAL A 149 -7.07 1.66 6.33
C VAL A 149 -5.88 2.33 6.99
N LYS A 150 -4.75 1.63 7.06
CA LYS A 150 -3.50 2.17 7.62
C LYS A 150 -2.31 1.53 6.94
N VAL A 151 -1.28 2.35 6.71
CA VAL A 151 0.07 1.90 6.31
C VAL A 151 1.08 2.61 7.19
N THR A 152 2.08 1.90 7.70
CA THR A 152 3.21 2.50 8.42
C THR A 152 4.51 1.96 7.86
N ALA A 153 5.52 2.81 7.75
CA ALA A 153 6.87 2.39 7.39
C ALA A 153 7.92 3.09 8.26
N SER A 154 8.97 2.38 8.59
CA SER A 154 10.14 2.93 9.26
C SER A 154 11.41 2.46 8.60
N ILE A 155 12.37 3.35 8.52
CA ILE A 155 13.72 3.09 8.02
C ILE A 155 14.68 3.53 9.10
N GLN A 156 15.49 2.60 9.57
CA GLN A 156 16.50 2.84 10.60
C GLN A 156 17.86 2.44 10.05
N GLU A 157 18.79 3.34 10.15
CA GLU A 157 20.20 3.15 9.84
C GLU A 157 21.04 4.08 10.72
N TRP A 158 22.37 4.03 10.62
CA TRP A 158 23.20 4.77 11.58
C TRP A 158 23.15 6.30 11.46
N CYS A 159 22.70 6.85 10.34
CA CYS A 159 22.51 8.30 10.20
C CYS A 159 21.23 8.78 10.92
N GLY A 160 20.19 7.93 11.01
CA GLY A 160 18.96 8.32 11.66
C GLY A 160 17.77 7.42 11.33
N MET A 161 16.60 7.93 11.62
CA MET A 161 15.33 7.25 11.35
C MET A 161 14.44 8.11 10.46
N ALA A 162 13.75 7.47 9.54
CA ALA A 162 12.60 8.06 8.87
C ALA A 162 11.35 7.23 9.18
N PHE A 163 10.23 7.90 9.34
CA PHE A 163 8.92 7.31 9.65
C PHE A 163 7.87 7.83 8.70
N TYR A 164 6.95 6.96 8.33
CA TYR A 164 5.78 7.25 7.53
C TYR A 164 4.56 6.58 8.15
N GLN A 165 3.46 7.29 8.25
CA GLN A 165 2.16 6.74 8.59
C GLN A 165 1.09 7.33 7.69
N MET A 166 0.29 6.48 7.07
CA MET A 166 -0.91 6.84 6.34
C MET A 166 -2.11 6.28 7.09
N ASN A 167 -3.12 7.12 7.28
CA ASN A 167 -4.44 6.75 7.75
C ASN A 167 -5.47 7.08 6.67
N ASN A 168 -6.28 6.11 6.28
CA ASN A 168 -7.36 6.31 5.32
C ASN A 168 -8.62 6.76 6.08
N ARG A 169 -8.93 8.05 6.03
CA ARG A 169 -10.05 8.67 6.76
C ARG A 169 -10.81 9.64 5.86
N ASN A 170 -12.13 9.61 5.95
CA ASN A 170 -12.99 10.56 5.22
C ASN A 170 -12.66 10.64 3.73
N ASP A 171 -12.47 9.49 3.09
CA ASP A 171 -12.12 9.34 1.67
C ASP A 171 -10.83 10.06 1.27
N LYS A 172 -9.90 10.21 2.21
CA LYS A 172 -8.56 10.78 2.02
C LYS A 172 -7.51 9.94 2.71
N PHE A 173 -6.32 9.95 2.17
CA PHE A 173 -5.12 9.47 2.83
C PHE A 173 -4.53 10.64 3.62
N GLU A 174 -4.62 10.58 4.94
CA GLU A 174 -3.94 11.48 5.86
C GLU A 174 -2.58 10.89 6.16
N ILE A 175 -1.52 11.62 5.82
CA ILE A 175 -0.16 11.08 5.82
C ILE A 175 0.73 11.96 6.68
N GLU A 176 1.43 11.33 7.61
CA GLU A 176 2.49 11.91 8.42
C GLU A 176 3.83 11.32 7.98
N GLN A 177 4.78 12.19 7.66
CA GLN A 177 6.17 11.83 7.39
C GLN A 177 7.06 12.55 8.39
N ARG A 178 8.03 11.81 8.92
CA ARG A 178 9.07 12.36 9.80
C ARG A 178 10.40 11.88 9.28
N SER A 179 11.31 12.80 8.99
CA SER A 179 12.58 12.48 8.36
C SER A 179 13.74 13.16 9.06
N TYR A 180 14.83 12.43 9.17
CA TYR A 180 16.10 12.96 9.61
C TYR A 180 16.73 13.95 8.59
N PHE A 181 16.34 13.85 7.30
CA PHE A 181 16.95 14.62 6.22
C PHE A 181 16.28 15.99 6.04
N GLU A 182 17.09 17.06 5.99
CA GLU A 182 16.63 18.45 5.91
C GLU A 182 15.67 18.71 4.75
N HIS A 183 15.99 18.23 3.55
CA HIS A 183 15.17 18.49 2.35
C HIS A 183 13.83 17.76 2.34
N GLU A 184 13.66 16.76 3.20
CA GLU A 184 12.39 16.04 3.38
C GLU A 184 11.61 16.60 4.57
N GLY A 185 12.29 16.82 5.69
CA GLY A 185 11.77 17.38 6.93
C GLY A 185 10.59 16.61 7.50
N ASP A 186 9.86 17.27 8.40
CA ASP A 186 8.59 16.78 8.93
C ASP A 186 7.44 17.32 8.08
N GLN A 187 6.60 16.45 7.55
CA GLN A 187 5.51 16.80 6.65
C GLN A 187 4.23 16.09 7.04
N ASP A 188 3.13 16.83 6.98
CA ASP A 188 1.78 16.32 7.06
C ASP A 188 1.06 16.65 5.75
N SER A 189 0.43 15.67 5.14
CA SER A 189 -0.23 15.83 3.85
C SER A 189 -1.56 15.07 3.78
N LYS A 190 -2.41 15.48 2.84
CA LYS A 190 -3.66 14.80 2.54
C LYS A 190 -3.75 14.56 1.04
N LEU A 191 -3.93 13.31 0.65
CA LEU A 191 -4.09 12.92 -0.74
C LEU A 191 -5.49 12.35 -0.99
N SER A 192 -5.98 12.48 -2.21
CA SER A 192 -7.14 11.71 -2.65
C SER A 192 -6.78 10.24 -2.71
N GLN A 193 -7.77 9.37 -2.45
CA GLN A 193 -7.57 7.93 -2.58
C GLN A 193 -7.15 7.56 -3.99
N VAL A 194 -6.11 6.76 -4.08
CA VAL A 194 -5.61 6.11 -5.29
C VAL A 194 -5.11 4.73 -4.90
N VAL A 195 -4.82 3.87 -5.86
CA VAL A 195 -4.14 2.60 -5.59
C VAL A 195 -2.83 2.87 -4.85
N GLN A 196 -2.53 2.08 -3.81
CA GLN A 196 -1.27 2.13 -3.07
C GLN A 196 -0.46 0.87 -3.33
N GLU A 197 0.82 1.01 -3.64
CA GLU A 197 1.69 -0.16 -3.82
C GLU A 197 1.74 -1.03 -2.55
N ASP A 198 1.75 -0.40 -1.38
CA ASP A 198 1.86 -1.10 -0.09
C ASP A 198 0.64 -1.97 0.25
N GLU A 199 -0.53 -1.76 -0.36
CA GLU A 199 -1.73 -2.58 -0.16
C GLU A 199 -1.80 -3.78 -1.12
N LEU A 200 -1.06 -3.75 -2.24
CA LEU A 200 -1.13 -4.79 -3.26
C LEU A 200 -0.66 -6.16 -2.74
N TRP A 201 0.26 -6.18 -1.80
CA TRP A 201 0.72 -7.39 -1.13
C TRP A 201 -0.42 -8.12 -0.39
N ASN A 202 -1.27 -7.36 0.30
CA ASN A 202 -2.47 -7.89 0.95
C ASN A 202 -3.50 -8.36 -0.09
N MET A 203 -3.70 -7.57 -1.17
CA MET A 203 -4.65 -7.89 -2.22
C MET A 203 -4.33 -9.22 -2.91
N ILE A 204 -3.05 -9.51 -3.16
CA ILE A 204 -2.58 -10.81 -3.67
C ILE A 204 -3.09 -11.95 -2.76
N ARG A 205 -3.02 -11.79 -1.44
CA ARG A 205 -3.34 -12.84 -0.46
C ARG A 205 -4.84 -12.92 -0.15
N ILE A 206 -5.59 -11.83 -0.34
CA ILE A 206 -7.04 -11.83 -0.14
C ILE A 206 -7.74 -12.36 -1.38
N ASN A 207 -7.49 -11.73 -2.53
CA ASN A 207 -8.09 -12.13 -3.80
C ASN A 207 -7.32 -11.52 -4.99
N PRO A 208 -6.42 -12.25 -5.64
CA PRO A 208 -5.65 -11.72 -6.75
C PRO A 208 -6.47 -11.34 -7.98
N SER A 209 -7.70 -11.86 -8.13
CA SER A 209 -8.57 -11.44 -9.24
C SER A 209 -9.08 -10.00 -9.12
N LYS A 210 -8.89 -9.37 -7.95
CA LYS A 210 -9.24 -7.98 -7.68
C LYS A 210 -8.05 -7.03 -7.77
N LEU A 211 -6.88 -7.52 -8.11
CA LEU A 211 -5.72 -6.66 -8.39
C LEU A 211 -6.06 -5.69 -9.52
N PRO A 212 -5.73 -4.39 -9.37
CA PRO A 212 -5.92 -3.42 -10.43
C PRO A 212 -5.05 -3.75 -11.65
N VAL A 213 -5.59 -3.57 -12.85
CA VAL A 213 -4.90 -3.77 -14.12
C VAL A 213 -5.13 -2.59 -15.04
N GLY A 214 -4.26 -2.45 -16.07
CA GLY A 214 -4.31 -1.33 -17.00
C GLY A 214 -3.63 -0.07 -16.46
N GLU A 215 -3.96 1.08 -17.03
CA GLU A 215 -3.43 2.38 -16.62
C GLU A 215 -4.14 2.89 -15.37
N GLN A 216 -3.38 3.26 -14.35
CA GLN A 216 -3.88 3.75 -13.06
C GLN A 216 -3.00 4.91 -12.55
N MET A 217 -3.57 5.71 -11.63
CA MET A 217 -2.77 6.54 -10.72
C MET A 217 -2.48 5.71 -9.46
N MET A 218 -1.22 5.64 -9.06
CA MET A 218 -0.78 4.87 -7.90
C MET A 218 0.19 5.68 -7.04
N LEU A 219 0.03 5.58 -5.74
CA LEU A 219 1.04 6.01 -4.77
C LEU A 219 2.11 4.91 -4.67
N PRO A 220 3.36 5.19 -5.06
CA PRO A 220 4.45 4.21 -4.97
C PRO A 220 4.73 3.81 -3.54
N GLY A 221 5.38 2.65 -3.36
CA GLY A 221 5.67 2.07 -2.05
C GLY A 221 6.42 3.01 -1.11
N SER A 222 5.96 3.09 0.13
CA SER A 222 6.51 4.01 1.15
C SER A 222 8.00 3.78 1.40
N LEU A 223 8.47 2.53 1.43
CA LEU A 223 9.89 2.20 1.56
C LEU A 223 10.70 2.66 0.34
N PHE A 224 10.15 2.47 -0.88
CA PHE A 224 10.81 2.93 -2.11
C PHE A 224 10.96 4.45 -2.11
N LEU A 225 9.87 5.19 -1.85
CA LEU A 225 9.90 6.66 -1.83
C LEU A 225 10.95 7.18 -0.86
N ARG A 226 11.04 6.59 0.35
CA ARG A 226 12.01 6.99 1.37
C ARG A 226 13.45 6.64 0.98
N LEU A 227 13.70 5.41 0.52
CA LEU A 227 15.06 4.99 0.11
C LEU A 227 15.58 5.75 -1.12
N SER A 228 14.67 6.16 -2.01
CA SER A 228 15.01 6.87 -3.25
C SER A 228 14.92 8.39 -3.11
N HIS A 229 14.55 8.91 -1.93
CA HIS A 229 14.33 10.34 -1.68
C HIS A 229 13.39 10.98 -2.71
N LYS A 230 12.28 10.27 -3.04
CA LYS A 230 11.29 10.75 -4.00
C LYS A 230 10.12 11.42 -3.29
N PRO A 231 9.48 12.42 -3.93
CA PRO A 231 8.29 13.06 -3.40
C PRO A 231 7.15 12.06 -3.14
N LEU A 232 6.35 12.34 -2.11
CA LEU A 232 5.13 11.61 -1.82
C LEU A 232 4.00 12.09 -2.73
N GLU A 233 3.93 11.54 -3.93
CA GLU A 233 2.91 11.89 -4.92
C GLU A 233 2.49 10.68 -5.75
N PRO A 234 1.21 10.59 -6.15
CA PRO A 234 0.75 9.57 -7.07
C PRO A 234 1.39 9.76 -8.45
N VAL A 235 1.77 8.64 -9.09
CA VAL A 235 2.29 8.60 -10.44
C VAL A 235 1.42 7.75 -11.35
N LYS A 236 1.45 8.03 -12.66
CA LYS A 236 0.79 7.18 -13.66
C LYS A 236 1.59 5.90 -13.82
N VAL A 237 0.89 4.77 -13.75
CA VAL A 237 1.47 3.43 -13.88
C VAL A 237 0.66 2.58 -14.85
N THR A 238 1.30 1.53 -15.38
CA THR A 238 0.61 0.44 -16.08
C THR A 238 0.78 -0.84 -15.30
N MET A 239 -0.32 -1.52 -15.00
CA MET A 239 -0.36 -2.74 -14.22
C MET A 239 -0.84 -3.90 -15.07
N ASP A 240 -0.20 -5.04 -14.96
CA ASP A 240 -0.53 -6.23 -15.74
C ASP A 240 -0.37 -7.49 -14.88
N LEU A 241 -1.36 -8.39 -14.97
CA LEU A 241 -1.35 -9.69 -14.31
C LEU A 241 -1.29 -10.79 -15.37
N ARG A 242 -0.17 -11.48 -15.43
CA ARG A 242 0.08 -12.55 -16.39
C ARG A 242 0.22 -13.90 -15.71
N ASN A 243 -0.20 -14.93 -16.43
CA ASN A 243 0.12 -16.30 -16.09
C ASN A 243 1.34 -16.72 -16.91
N GLU A 244 2.46 -16.95 -16.26
CA GLU A 244 3.73 -17.34 -16.89
C GLU A 244 4.30 -18.56 -16.17
N ASN A 245 4.55 -19.65 -16.92
CA ASN A 245 5.17 -20.88 -16.39
C ASN A 245 4.46 -21.48 -15.15
N GLY A 246 3.13 -21.38 -15.09
CA GLY A 246 2.34 -21.90 -13.97
C GLY A 246 2.33 -21.02 -12.73
N MET A 247 2.84 -19.79 -12.82
CA MET A 247 2.86 -18.79 -11.77
C MET A 247 2.11 -17.53 -12.25
N ASN A 248 1.52 -16.80 -11.33
CA ASN A 248 1.08 -15.43 -11.59
C ASN A 248 2.29 -14.49 -11.49
N ASN A 249 2.39 -13.57 -12.45
CA ASN A 249 3.38 -12.51 -12.45
C ASN A 249 2.65 -11.17 -12.57
N TYR A 250 2.65 -10.39 -11.47
CA TYR A 250 2.04 -9.06 -11.43
C TYR A 250 3.10 -8.00 -11.65
N VAL A 251 2.99 -7.28 -12.75
CA VAL A 251 4.00 -6.30 -13.19
C VAL A 251 3.42 -4.90 -13.09
N ILE A 252 4.18 -3.99 -12.49
CA ILE A 252 3.86 -2.58 -12.35
C ILE A 252 4.97 -1.79 -13.00
N ASP A 253 4.66 -1.09 -14.08
CA ASP A 253 5.58 -0.20 -14.79
C ASP A 253 5.29 1.25 -14.43
N MET A 254 6.31 1.97 -13.96
CA MET A 254 6.25 3.36 -13.48
C MET A 254 7.20 4.23 -14.32
N PRO A 255 6.80 4.66 -15.53
CA PRO A 255 7.69 5.32 -16.46
C PRO A 255 8.34 6.61 -15.93
N SER A 256 7.58 7.42 -15.17
CA SER A 256 8.10 8.68 -14.60
C SER A 256 9.20 8.48 -13.56
N LEU A 257 9.25 7.28 -12.93
CA LEU A 257 10.27 6.89 -11.96
C LEU A 257 11.36 6.01 -12.58
N ASN A 258 11.22 5.66 -13.87
CA ASN A 258 12.06 4.67 -14.53
C ASN A 258 12.16 3.37 -13.68
N ARG A 259 11.01 2.94 -13.11
CA ARG A 259 10.92 1.81 -12.16
C ARG A 259 9.96 0.76 -12.66
N LYS A 260 10.36 -0.50 -12.47
CA LYS A 260 9.50 -1.65 -12.72
C LYS A 260 9.54 -2.60 -11.53
N LEU A 261 8.37 -2.85 -10.93
CA LEU A 261 8.17 -3.87 -9.90
C LEU A 261 7.46 -5.08 -10.51
N SER A 262 7.98 -6.28 -10.27
CA SER A 262 7.37 -7.55 -10.67
C SER A 262 7.27 -8.46 -9.47
N ILE A 263 6.06 -8.99 -9.18
CA ILE A 263 5.78 -9.88 -8.04
C ILE A 263 5.27 -11.20 -8.59
N GLN A 264 5.97 -12.29 -8.28
CA GLN A 264 5.55 -13.65 -8.64
C GLN A 264 4.89 -14.34 -7.44
N PHE A 265 3.74 -14.96 -7.68
CA PHE A 265 3.00 -15.69 -6.68
C PHE A 265 2.24 -16.88 -7.28
N GLU A 266 1.85 -17.83 -6.41
CA GLU A 266 1.13 -19.03 -6.82
C GLU A 266 -0.25 -18.70 -7.42
N GLN A 267 -0.71 -19.53 -8.38
CA GLN A 267 -2.04 -19.39 -8.99
C GLN A 267 -3.16 -19.90 -8.10
N VAL A 268 -2.82 -20.77 -7.17
CA VAL A 268 -3.78 -21.41 -6.27
C VAL A 268 -3.67 -20.81 -4.88
N PHE A 269 -4.79 -20.82 -4.17
CA PHE A 269 -4.81 -20.43 -2.76
C PHE A 269 -3.77 -21.26 -1.96
N PRO A 270 -3.05 -20.66 -1.01
CA PRO A 270 -3.20 -19.31 -0.46
C PRO A 270 -2.43 -18.21 -1.20
N TYR A 271 -2.03 -18.40 -2.46
CA TYR A 271 -1.34 -17.42 -3.31
C TYR A 271 -0.01 -16.96 -2.71
N HIS A 272 0.83 -17.90 -2.28
CA HIS A 272 2.13 -17.57 -1.70
C HIS A 272 2.97 -16.71 -2.65
N ILE A 273 3.53 -15.64 -2.11
CA ILE A 273 4.47 -14.80 -2.85
C ILE A 273 5.81 -15.54 -2.90
N ILE A 274 6.28 -15.82 -4.13
CA ILE A 274 7.46 -16.65 -4.36
C ILE A 274 8.70 -15.77 -4.55
N SER A 275 8.57 -14.67 -5.27
CA SER A 275 9.68 -13.75 -5.50
C SER A 275 9.19 -12.38 -5.93
N TRP A 276 10.05 -11.39 -5.87
CA TRP A 276 9.84 -10.12 -6.54
C TRP A 276 11.16 -9.53 -7.04
N GLN A 277 11.03 -8.65 -8.02
CA GLN A 277 12.11 -7.87 -8.60
C GLN A 277 11.67 -6.42 -8.63
N ASP A 278 12.51 -5.51 -8.17
CA ASP A 278 12.28 -4.07 -8.19
C ASP A 278 13.48 -3.39 -8.85
N ALA A 279 13.32 -2.98 -10.10
CA ALA A 279 14.35 -2.37 -10.91
C ALA A 279 14.13 -0.87 -10.99
N TYR A 280 15.11 -0.07 -10.56
CA TYR A 280 15.08 1.39 -10.61
C TYR A 280 16.49 1.98 -10.57
N PRO A 281 16.69 3.23 -11.06
CA PRO A 281 17.97 3.88 -10.97
C PRO A 281 18.30 4.28 -9.53
N GLY A 282 19.50 3.92 -9.07
CA GLY A 282 20.04 4.41 -7.81
C GLY A 282 20.29 5.91 -7.80
N LEU A 283 20.74 6.45 -6.68
CA LEU A 283 21.08 7.88 -6.55
C LEU A 283 22.23 8.31 -7.48
N ASP A 284 23.06 7.37 -7.89
CA ASP A 284 24.13 7.52 -8.87
C ASP A 284 23.64 7.37 -10.33
N GLY A 285 22.34 7.13 -10.54
CA GLY A 285 21.72 6.91 -11.85
C GLY A 285 21.94 5.51 -12.44
N LYS A 286 22.68 4.63 -11.76
CA LYS A 286 22.90 3.25 -12.23
C LYS A 286 21.64 2.40 -12.00
N MET A 287 21.16 1.78 -13.08
CA MET A 287 20.04 0.83 -13.00
C MET A 287 20.49 -0.46 -12.36
N LEU A 288 19.88 -0.79 -11.22
CA LEU A 288 20.09 -2.06 -10.52
C LEU A 288 18.73 -2.66 -10.12
N THR A 289 18.71 -3.95 -9.90
CA THR A 289 17.49 -4.68 -9.54
C THR A 289 17.64 -5.26 -8.14
N THR A 290 16.78 -4.83 -7.23
CA THR A 290 16.53 -5.52 -5.97
C THR A 290 15.77 -6.79 -6.25
N THR A 291 16.20 -7.93 -5.70
CA THR A 291 15.51 -9.22 -5.83
C THR A 291 15.31 -9.86 -4.49
N ALA A 292 14.18 -10.55 -4.32
CA ALA A 292 13.94 -11.39 -3.17
C ALA A 292 13.31 -12.71 -3.62
N VAL A 293 13.79 -13.81 -3.08
CA VAL A 293 13.34 -15.17 -3.44
C VAL A 293 12.98 -15.94 -2.18
N LYS A 294 11.79 -16.56 -2.17
CA LYS A 294 11.26 -17.34 -1.04
C LYS A 294 12.26 -18.41 -0.62
N LYS A 295 12.51 -18.49 0.69
CA LYS A 295 13.45 -19.43 1.29
C LYS A 295 12.74 -20.45 2.16
N LYS A 296 12.03 -20.00 3.17
CA LYS A 296 11.31 -20.84 4.15
C LYS A 296 10.00 -20.21 4.54
N GLU A 297 9.12 -21.04 5.06
CA GLU A 297 7.82 -20.65 5.58
C GLU A 297 7.53 -21.33 6.90
N LEU A 298 6.83 -20.63 7.79
CA LEU A 298 6.43 -21.13 9.10
C LEU A 298 5.05 -20.56 9.44
N ILE A 299 4.13 -21.40 9.90
CA ILE A 299 2.82 -20.98 10.42
C ILE A 299 2.83 -21.13 11.92
N VAL A 300 2.85 -20.02 12.65
CA VAL A 300 3.05 -20.00 14.11
C VAL A 300 2.39 -18.78 14.75
N ASP A 301 1.97 -18.92 16.00
CA ASP A 301 1.53 -17.83 16.86
C ASP A 301 2.73 -17.09 17.49
N TYR A 302 3.54 -16.43 16.65
CA TYR A 302 4.83 -15.83 17.02
C TYR A 302 4.75 -14.88 18.23
N TRP A 303 3.60 -14.28 18.51
CA TRP A 303 3.39 -13.44 19.70
C TRP A 303 3.43 -14.22 21.02
N ARG A 304 3.45 -15.56 20.97
CA ARG A 304 3.64 -16.46 22.14
C ARG A 304 5.01 -17.11 22.14
N THR A 305 5.82 -16.93 21.09
CA THR A 305 7.14 -17.56 20.91
C THR A 305 8.26 -16.54 21.12
N HIS A 306 8.40 -16.03 22.34
CA HIS A 306 9.31 -14.93 22.68
C HIS A 306 10.32 -15.30 23.78
N THR A 307 10.48 -16.58 24.09
CA THR A 307 11.49 -17.06 25.01
C THR A 307 12.80 -17.39 24.29
N ASN A 308 13.91 -17.49 25.04
CA ASN A 308 15.19 -17.88 24.47
C ASN A 308 15.16 -19.28 23.81
N ASN A 309 14.28 -20.18 24.26
CA ASN A 309 14.13 -21.50 23.66
C ASN A 309 13.46 -21.43 22.27
N ASP A 310 12.66 -20.41 22.01
CA ASP A 310 11.96 -20.23 20.73
C ASP A 310 12.90 -19.74 19.62
N ARG A 311 14.17 -19.41 19.93
CA ARG A 311 15.16 -18.97 18.94
C ARG A 311 15.41 -20.02 17.84
N VAL A 312 15.13 -21.29 18.10
CA VAL A 312 15.16 -22.36 17.10
C VAL A 312 14.21 -22.08 15.92
N LEU A 313 13.10 -21.37 16.14
CA LEU A 313 12.16 -21.00 15.08
C LEU A 313 12.80 -20.07 14.04
N ARG A 314 13.79 -19.26 14.44
CA ARG A 314 14.55 -18.44 13.49
C ARG A 314 15.36 -19.30 12.52
N GLU A 315 15.99 -20.37 13.01
CA GLU A 315 16.72 -21.34 12.19
C GLU A 315 15.76 -22.09 11.24
N GLN A 316 14.56 -22.49 11.74
CA GLN A 316 13.52 -23.10 10.91
C GLN A 316 13.04 -22.17 9.82
N LEU A 317 12.93 -20.87 10.11
CA LEU A 317 12.60 -19.83 9.14
C LEU A 317 13.80 -19.45 8.23
N GLY A 318 14.98 -20.05 8.44
CA GLY A 318 16.16 -19.83 7.61
C GLY A 318 16.82 -18.46 7.77
N ILE A 319 16.56 -17.76 8.86
CA ILE A 319 17.19 -16.48 9.22
C ILE A 319 18.20 -16.68 10.36
N PRO A 320 19.18 -15.77 10.53
CA PRO A 320 20.19 -15.91 11.59
C PRO A 320 19.57 -16.11 12.96
N LYS A 321 20.10 -17.04 13.74
CA LYS A 321 19.64 -17.36 15.10
C LYS A 321 19.73 -16.14 16.03
N ASP A 322 20.81 -15.40 15.92
CA ASP A 322 20.99 -14.15 16.64
C ASP A 322 20.59 -12.96 15.78
N ALA A 323 19.94 -11.97 16.40
CA ALA A 323 19.59 -10.75 15.69
C ALA A 323 20.87 -10.01 15.29
N GLN A 324 20.99 -9.70 14.01
CA GLN A 324 22.00 -8.77 13.52
C GLN A 324 21.47 -7.35 13.61
#